data_5265fff25a7f08bd407b240c18ae7a37
#
_entry.id   5265fff25a7f08bd407b240c18ae7a37
#
_cell.length_a   1.000
_cell.length_b   1.000
_cell.length_c   1.000
_cell.angle_alpha   90.00
_cell.angle_beta   90.00
_cell.angle_gamma   90.00
#
_symmetry.space_group_name_H-M   'P 1'
#
loop_
_entity.id
_entity.type
_entity.pdbx_description
1 polymer ?
#
loop_
_entity_poly.entity_id
_entity_poly.type
_entity_poly.pdbx_seq_one_letter_code
_entity_poly.pdbx_strand_id
1 'polypeptide(L)'
;MQATTYDRSSISIPRALRLVGIIGGIWAILVIAAATLAYIPDHPDFSPFTTFMSDMGDTPGWPQILFNSGTLIGVPMRYLVLVLLALRLMQLGAGRAFAALVLIIGFASTTGTALMRATPFSVDPVVHKTGIGMYFLGIVVLQSLIGVREWTLRGVPRVLPALSFTMVILYCIFMALMVLYEQGAVSRTTPVVWEWLAILSSIVWMLAQSVLLARGSLRVQP
;
A
#
# COMPACT_ATOMS: atom_id res chain seq x y z
N MET A 1 7.74 -9.79 47.43
CA MET A 1 7.40 -10.26 46.07
C MET A 1 6.17 -9.49 45.62
N GLN A 2 6.33 -8.33 44.94
CA GLN A 2 5.21 -7.55 44.40
C GLN A 2 4.84 -8.16 43.06
N ALA A 3 3.64 -8.76 42.99
CA ALA A 3 3.04 -9.16 41.76
C ALA A 3 2.72 -7.87 40.96
N THR A 4 3.50 -7.58 39.91
CA THR A 4 3.19 -6.55 38.94
C THR A 4 1.84 -6.93 38.30
N THR A 5 0.79 -6.27 38.72
CA THR A 5 -0.51 -6.28 38.05
C THR A 5 -0.31 -5.73 36.64
N TYR A 6 -0.19 -6.64 35.67
CA TYR A 6 -0.13 -6.30 34.25
C TYR A 6 -1.48 -5.67 33.89
N ASP A 7 -1.46 -4.37 33.67
CA ASP A 7 -2.67 -3.63 33.25
C ASP A 7 -3.19 -4.24 31.95
N ARG A 8 -4.36 -4.90 32.02
CA ARG A 8 -5.02 -5.60 30.90
C ARG A 8 -5.54 -4.64 29.81
N SER A 9 -5.40 -3.31 30.00
CA SER A 9 -5.90 -2.29 29.07
C SER A 9 -4.92 -1.93 27.94
N SER A 10 -3.66 -2.36 27.97
CA SER A 10 -2.69 -2.03 26.95
C SER A 10 -2.91 -2.85 25.66
N ILE A 11 -3.20 -2.17 24.55
CA ILE A 11 -3.30 -2.80 23.22
C ILE A 11 -1.88 -3.19 22.79
N SER A 12 -1.65 -4.50 22.59
CA SER A 12 -0.36 -4.98 22.10
C SER A 12 -0.12 -4.60 20.64
N ILE A 13 1.14 -4.34 20.24
CA ILE A 13 1.52 -4.01 18.86
C ILE A 13 0.93 -4.99 17.83
N PRO A 14 0.97 -6.33 18.01
CA PRO A 14 0.35 -7.25 17.08
C PRO A 14 -1.16 -7.05 16.93
N ARG A 15 -1.88 -6.79 18.02
CA ARG A 15 -3.33 -6.54 17.96
C ARG A 15 -3.64 -5.21 17.28
N ALA A 16 -2.88 -4.16 17.56
CA ALA A 16 -3.01 -2.86 16.92
C ALA A 16 -2.75 -2.97 15.40
N LEU A 17 -1.66 -3.64 15.00
CA LEU A 17 -1.33 -3.89 13.59
C LEU A 17 -2.46 -4.62 12.86
N ARG A 18 -2.99 -5.69 13.47
CA ARG A 18 -4.10 -6.45 12.90
C ARG A 18 -5.35 -5.60 12.71
N LEU A 19 -5.73 -4.84 13.73
CA LEU A 19 -6.94 -4.02 13.70
C LEU A 19 -6.83 -2.91 12.64
N VAL A 20 -5.75 -2.13 12.69
CA VAL A 20 -5.55 -1.00 11.78
C VAL A 20 -5.39 -1.48 10.34
N GLY A 21 -4.65 -2.57 10.11
CA GLY A 21 -4.45 -3.10 8.77
C GLY A 21 -5.72 -3.69 8.15
N ILE A 22 -6.56 -4.36 8.94
CA ILE A 22 -7.86 -4.86 8.45
C ILE A 22 -8.79 -3.68 8.13
N ILE A 23 -8.90 -2.69 9.02
CA ILE A 23 -9.72 -1.50 8.77
C ILE A 23 -9.21 -0.76 7.52
N GLY A 24 -7.89 -0.54 7.41
CA GLY A 24 -7.30 0.12 6.24
C GLY A 24 -7.50 -0.65 4.94
N GLY A 25 -7.40 -1.99 4.97
CA GLY A 25 -7.66 -2.84 3.80
C GLY A 25 -9.13 -2.81 3.35
N ILE A 26 -10.06 -2.93 4.29
CA ILE A 26 -11.50 -2.81 4.01
C ILE A 26 -11.82 -1.41 3.48
N TRP A 27 -11.27 -0.36 4.09
CA TRP A 27 -11.43 1.02 3.63
C TRP A 27 -10.97 1.19 2.18
N ALA A 28 -9.79 0.70 1.83
CA ALA A 28 -9.26 0.79 0.47
C ALA A 28 -10.17 0.09 -0.55
N ILE A 29 -10.70 -1.10 -0.21
CA ILE A 29 -11.65 -1.84 -1.06
C ILE A 29 -12.94 -1.04 -1.23
N LEU A 30 -13.49 -0.48 -0.15
CA LEU A 30 -14.73 0.31 -0.21
C LEU A 30 -14.55 1.57 -1.05
N VAL A 31 -13.41 2.27 -0.96
CA VAL A 31 -13.10 3.45 -1.78
C VAL A 31 -13.06 3.09 -3.26
N ILE A 32 -12.35 2.02 -3.62
CA ILE A 32 -12.27 1.56 -5.02
C ILE A 32 -13.66 1.18 -5.53
N ALA A 33 -14.41 0.39 -4.75
CA ALA A 33 -15.76 -0.05 -5.14
C ALA A 33 -16.71 1.14 -5.30
N ALA A 34 -16.73 2.09 -4.36
CA ALA A 34 -17.60 3.27 -4.42
C ALA A 34 -17.26 4.17 -5.61
N ALA A 35 -15.96 4.41 -5.87
CA ALA A 35 -15.51 5.19 -7.01
C ALA A 35 -15.88 4.51 -8.34
N THR A 36 -15.69 3.18 -8.44
CA THR A 36 -16.08 2.40 -9.61
C THR A 36 -17.58 2.45 -9.86
N LEU A 37 -18.41 2.28 -8.84
CA LEU A 37 -19.86 2.36 -8.95
C LEU A 37 -20.35 3.76 -9.36
N ALA A 38 -19.64 4.81 -8.94
CA ALA A 38 -19.95 6.18 -9.37
C ALA A 38 -19.45 6.48 -10.79
N TYR A 39 -18.46 5.73 -11.30
CA TYR A 39 -17.86 5.91 -12.63
C TYR A 39 -18.69 5.26 -13.74
N ILE A 40 -19.22 4.05 -13.49
CA ILE A 40 -19.92 3.22 -14.50
C ILE A 40 -21.11 3.92 -15.19
N PRO A 41 -21.98 4.69 -14.50
CA PRO A 41 -23.15 5.29 -15.17
C PRO A 41 -22.81 6.18 -16.35
N ASP A 42 -21.69 6.92 -16.28
CA ASP A 42 -21.23 7.82 -17.35
C ASP A 42 -20.24 7.12 -18.31
N HIS A 43 -19.81 5.90 -17.99
CA HIS A 43 -18.84 5.11 -18.76
C HIS A 43 -19.31 3.65 -18.86
N PRO A 44 -20.35 3.36 -19.68
CA PRO A 44 -20.94 2.02 -19.77
C PRO A 44 -20.00 0.96 -20.36
N ASP A 45 -18.94 1.39 -21.02
CA ASP A 45 -17.84 0.57 -21.55
C ASP A 45 -16.72 0.26 -20.52
N PHE A 46 -16.94 0.64 -19.25
CA PHE A 46 -15.98 0.38 -18.18
C PHE A 46 -15.59 -1.10 -18.11
N SER A 47 -14.27 -1.33 -18.08
CA SER A 47 -13.69 -2.64 -17.84
C SER A 47 -12.33 -2.49 -17.17
N PRO A 48 -11.97 -3.33 -16.19
CA PRO A 48 -10.63 -3.33 -15.59
C PRO A 48 -9.52 -3.76 -16.57
N PHE A 49 -9.87 -4.13 -17.80
CA PHE A 49 -8.92 -4.41 -18.89
C PHE A 49 -8.69 -3.23 -19.82
N THR A 50 -9.55 -2.22 -19.81
CA THR A 50 -9.50 -1.08 -20.73
C THR A 50 -9.46 0.27 -20.03
N THR A 51 -9.86 0.33 -18.74
CA THR A 51 -9.97 1.56 -17.96
C THR A 51 -8.98 1.53 -16.80
N PHE A 52 -8.09 2.52 -16.73
CA PHE A 52 -7.20 2.67 -15.58
C PHE A 52 -7.99 2.92 -14.28
N MET A 53 -7.50 2.40 -13.18
CA MET A 53 -8.06 2.75 -11.87
C MET A 53 -7.88 4.25 -11.57
N SER A 54 -6.77 4.84 -12.02
CA SER A 54 -6.50 6.27 -11.90
C SER A 54 -7.45 7.16 -12.69
N ASP A 55 -8.08 6.67 -13.75
CA ASP A 55 -9.09 7.43 -14.53
C ASP A 55 -10.25 7.90 -13.64
N MET A 56 -10.64 7.09 -12.63
CA MET A 56 -11.65 7.50 -11.66
C MET A 56 -11.25 8.73 -10.85
N GLY A 57 -9.95 8.89 -10.59
CA GLY A 57 -9.40 10.04 -9.88
C GLY A 57 -9.31 11.31 -10.72
N ASP A 58 -9.34 11.20 -12.05
CA ASP A 58 -9.24 12.31 -12.98
C ASP A 58 -10.60 12.66 -13.61
N THR A 59 -11.61 11.79 -13.48
CA THR A 59 -12.98 12.02 -14.02
C THR A 59 -13.76 12.95 -13.07
N PRO A 60 -14.11 14.18 -13.50
CA PRO A 60 -14.82 15.14 -12.65
C PRO A 60 -16.13 14.59 -12.09
N GLY A 61 -16.48 15.01 -10.88
CA GLY A 61 -17.70 14.61 -10.20
C GLY A 61 -17.46 13.59 -9.07
N TRP A 62 -18.47 12.75 -8.84
CA TRP A 62 -18.42 11.78 -7.73
C TRP A 62 -17.29 10.76 -7.83
N PRO A 63 -16.92 10.22 -9.02
CA PRO A 63 -15.78 9.29 -9.11
C PRO A 63 -14.50 9.90 -8.55
N GLN A 64 -14.16 11.13 -9.00
CA GLN A 64 -12.97 11.85 -8.55
C GLN A 64 -13.01 12.13 -7.04
N ILE A 65 -14.14 12.63 -6.53
CA ILE A 65 -14.30 12.96 -5.12
C ILE A 65 -14.12 11.70 -4.26
N LEU A 66 -14.82 10.62 -4.59
CA LEU A 66 -14.76 9.36 -3.82
C LEU A 66 -13.36 8.75 -3.86
N PHE A 67 -12.75 8.69 -5.04
CA PHE A 67 -11.44 8.06 -5.20
C PHE A 67 -10.32 8.87 -4.52
N ASN A 68 -10.23 10.16 -4.79
CA ASN A 68 -9.16 10.99 -4.25
C ASN A 68 -9.35 11.27 -2.76
N SER A 69 -10.52 11.73 -2.32
CA SER A 69 -10.78 12.01 -0.90
C SER A 69 -10.77 10.74 -0.07
N GLY A 70 -11.34 9.64 -0.58
CA GLY A 70 -11.32 8.34 0.09
C GLY A 70 -9.89 7.82 0.28
N THR A 71 -9.04 7.96 -0.73
CA THR A 71 -7.62 7.61 -0.63
C THR A 71 -6.89 8.50 0.37
N LEU A 72 -7.13 9.82 0.37
CA LEU A 72 -6.54 10.77 1.31
C LEU A 72 -6.93 10.46 2.77
N ILE A 73 -8.19 10.11 3.02
CA ILE A 73 -8.66 9.67 4.35
C ILE A 73 -7.93 8.38 4.78
N GLY A 74 -7.56 7.52 3.84
CA GLY A 74 -6.77 6.31 4.12
C GLY A 74 -5.28 6.56 4.44
N VAL A 75 -4.72 7.73 4.09
CA VAL A 75 -3.29 8.04 4.30
C VAL A 75 -2.85 7.91 5.77
N PRO A 76 -3.54 8.47 6.77
CA PRO A 76 -3.17 8.29 8.18
C PRO A 76 -3.13 6.82 8.61
N MET A 77 -4.05 5.97 8.11
CA MET A 77 -4.03 4.54 8.40
C MET A 77 -2.79 3.85 7.81
N ARG A 78 -2.36 4.25 6.60
CA ARG A 78 -1.12 3.72 5.99
C ARG A 78 0.12 4.10 6.82
N TYR A 79 0.23 5.34 7.29
CA TYR A 79 1.31 5.74 8.20
C TYR A 79 1.31 4.90 9.48
N LEU A 80 0.14 4.70 10.08
CA LEU A 80 0.02 3.92 11.30
C LEU A 80 0.37 2.44 11.08
N VAL A 81 -0.08 1.83 9.98
CA VAL A 81 0.32 0.46 9.61
C VAL A 81 1.84 0.36 9.45
N LEU A 82 2.50 1.32 8.79
CA LEU A 82 3.96 1.32 8.62
C LEU A 82 4.70 1.40 9.96
N VAL A 83 4.25 2.27 10.88
CA VAL A 83 4.82 2.37 12.23
C VAL A 83 4.66 1.04 12.98
N LEU A 84 3.45 0.49 13.01
CA LEU A 84 3.17 -0.76 13.71
C LEU A 84 3.91 -1.95 13.10
N LEU A 85 4.05 -1.98 11.77
CA LEU A 85 4.83 -3.00 11.05
C LEU A 85 6.32 -2.90 11.40
N ALA A 86 6.90 -1.70 11.36
CA ALA A 86 8.30 -1.47 11.73
C ALA A 86 8.56 -1.91 13.18
N LEU A 87 7.70 -1.54 14.12
CA LEU A 87 7.78 -1.97 15.52
C LEU A 87 7.64 -3.48 15.66
N ARG A 88 6.75 -4.10 14.90
CA ARG A 88 6.57 -5.56 14.92
C ARG A 88 7.80 -6.28 14.37
N LEU A 89 8.37 -5.81 13.26
CA LEU A 89 9.60 -6.37 12.70
C LEU A 89 10.78 -6.22 13.67
N MET A 90 10.85 -5.11 14.42
CA MET A 90 11.84 -4.96 15.51
C MET A 90 11.65 -6.01 16.60
N GLN A 91 10.42 -6.27 17.04
CA GLN A 91 10.12 -7.35 18.00
C GLN A 91 10.54 -8.74 17.49
N LEU A 92 10.56 -8.94 16.17
CA LEU A 92 10.98 -10.18 15.52
C LEU A 92 12.49 -10.22 15.21
N GLY A 93 13.26 -9.23 15.65
CA GLY A 93 14.72 -9.19 15.52
C GLY A 93 15.25 -8.32 14.37
N ALA A 94 14.40 -7.50 13.72
CA ALA A 94 14.92 -6.47 12.85
C ALA A 94 15.59 -5.35 13.64
N GLY A 95 16.75 -4.86 13.16
CA GLY A 95 17.47 -3.79 13.84
C GLY A 95 16.76 -2.43 13.77
N ARG A 96 17.07 -1.51 14.70
CA ARG A 96 16.53 -0.15 14.74
C ARG A 96 16.80 0.64 13.45
N ALA A 97 18.01 0.51 12.90
CA ALA A 97 18.38 1.17 11.64
C ALA A 97 17.49 0.72 10.47
N PHE A 98 17.19 -0.58 10.38
CA PHE A 98 16.27 -1.13 9.40
C PHE A 98 14.85 -0.56 9.59
N ALA A 99 14.35 -0.52 10.82
CA ALA A 99 13.03 0.05 11.11
C ALA A 99 12.94 1.54 10.74
N ALA A 100 13.98 2.32 11.03
CA ALA A 100 14.07 3.71 10.63
C ALA A 100 14.06 3.87 9.10
N LEU A 101 14.79 3.04 8.37
CA LEU A 101 14.81 3.05 6.90
C LEU A 101 13.44 2.73 6.31
N VAL A 102 12.75 1.71 6.85
CA VAL A 102 11.36 1.36 6.46
C VAL A 102 10.42 2.54 6.68
N LEU A 103 10.54 3.25 7.81
CA LEU A 103 9.69 4.41 8.10
C LEU A 103 9.98 5.58 7.15
N ILE A 104 11.25 5.91 6.91
CA ILE A 104 11.63 7.02 6.01
C ILE A 104 11.10 6.77 4.60
N ILE A 105 11.36 5.59 4.03
CA ILE A 105 10.94 5.24 2.67
C ILE A 105 9.42 5.08 2.59
N GLY A 106 8.82 4.42 3.59
CA GLY A 106 7.38 4.21 3.65
C GLY A 106 6.60 5.52 3.80
N PHE A 107 7.12 6.47 4.59
CA PHE A 107 6.52 7.79 4.73
C PHE A 107 6.66 8.60 3.45
N ALA A 108 7.82 8.59 2.79
CA ALA A 108 8.02 9.23 1.50
C ALA A 108 7.04 8.68 0.45
N SER A 109 6.92 7.36 0.34
CA SER A 109 5.95 6.72 -0.56
C SER A 109 4.49 7.10 -0.24
N THR A 110 4.12 7.09 1.04
CA THR A 110 2.75 7.45 1.46
C THR A 110 2.45 8.92 1.23
N THR A 111 3.43 9.80 1.45
CA THR A 111 3.34 11.24 1.11
C THR A 111 3.17 11.42 -0.41
N GLY A 112 3.86 10.64 -1.23
CA GLY A 112 3.65 10.61 -2.68
C GLY A 112 2.19 10.31 -3.05
N THR A 113 1.57 9.32 -2.37
CA THR A 113 0.12 9.07 -2.54
C THR A 113 -0.72 10.30 -2.18
N ALA A 114 -0.41 10.96 -1.07
CA ALA A 114 -1.15 12.15 -0.66
C ALA A 114 -1.02 13.29 -1.68
N LEU A 115 0.19 13.56 -2.19
CA LEU A 115 0.44 14.59 -3.18
C LEU A 115 -0.34 14.34 -4.48
N MET A 116 -0.25 13.13 -5.07
CA MET A 116 -0.93 12.86 -6.33
C MET A 116 -2.46 12.86 -6.19
N ARG A 117 -3.02 12.56 -5.00
CA ARG A 117 -4.47 12.56 -4.76
C ARG A 117 -5.01 13.93 -4.36
N ALA A 118 -4.21 14.74 -3.64
CA ALA A 118 -4.58 16.12 -3.32
C ALA A 118 -4.48 17.05 -4.53
N THR A 119 -3.63 16.72 -5.51
CA THR A 119 -3.36 17.54 -6.69
C THR A 119 -3.59 16.70 -7.95
N PRO A 120 -4.80 16.70 -8.53
CA PRO A 120 -5.10 16.05 -9.80
C PRO A 120 -4.15 16.51 -10.91
N PHE A 121 -3.90 15.65 -11.89
CA PHE A 121 -3.00 15.97 -13.01
C PHE A 121 -3.42 17.26 -13.77
N SER A 122 -4.72 17.48 -13.88
CA SER A 122 -5.30 18.67 -14.50
C SER A 122 -5.04 19.98 -13.75
N VAL A 123 -4.72 19.91 -12.44
CA VAL A 123 -4.46 21.08 -11.58
C VAL A 123 -2.98 21.46 -11.58
N ASP A 124 -2.11 20.51 -11.29
CA ASP A 124 -0.65 20.69 -11.33
C ASP A 124 0.05 19.37 -11.72
N PRO A 125 0.42 19.23 -13.01
CA PRO A 125 1.08 18.04 -13.51
C PRO A 125 2.42 17.74 -12.84
N VAL A 126 3.16 18.77 -12.40
CA VAL A 126 4.49 18.61 -11.78
C VAL A 126 4.35 17.98 -10.39
N VAL A 127 3.48 18.55 -9.55
CA VAL A 127 3.20 18.01 -8.21
C VAL A 127 2.63 16.59 -8.33
N HIS A 128 1.69 16.36 -9.25
CA HIS A 128 1.11 15.04 -9.49
C HIS A 128 2.17 13.99 -9.87
N LYS A 129 3.02 14.29 -10.88
CA LYS A 129 4.09 13.39 -11.32
C LYS A 129 5.14 13.16 -10.24
N THR A 130 5.46 14.18 -9.44
CA THR A 130 6.34 14.03 -8.27
C THR A 130 5.75 13.05 -7.28
N GLY A 131 4.46 13.18 -6.97
CA GLY A 131 3.74 12.24 -6.11
C GLY A 131 3.76 10.80 -6.64
N ILE A 132 3.55 10.62 -7.95
CA ILE A 132 3.65 9.33 -8.63
C ILE A 132 5.06 8.73 -8.44
N GLY A 133 6.11 9.50 -8.75
CA GLY A 133 7.49 9.04 -8.60
C GLY A 133 7.82 8.63 -7.16
N MET A 134 7.46 9.45 -6.18
CA MET A 134 7.65 9.14 -4.76
C MET A 134 6.90 7.87 -4.35
N TYR A 135 5.67 7.69 -4.80
CA TYR A 135 4.87 6.51 -4.49
C TYR A 135 5.47 5.25 -5.11
N PHE A 136 5.66 5.21 -6.42
CA PHE A 136 6.07 3.98 -7.12
C PHE A 136 7.50 3.56 -6.78
N LEU A 137 8.46 4.47 -6.82
CA LEU A 137 9.84 4.16 -6.43
C LEU A 137 9.92 3.80 -4.95
N GLY A 138 9.21 4.56 -4.11
CA GLY A 138 9.18 4.31 -2.68
C GLY A 138 8.59 2.93 -2.34
N ILE A 139 7.50 2.52 -3.00
CA ILE A 139 6.88 1.21 -2.73
C ILE A 139 7.78 0.06 -3.20
N VAL A 140 8.43 0.17 -4.35
CA VAL A 140 9.35 -0.86 -4.86
C VAL A 140 10.53 -1.06 -3.89
N VAL A 141 11.16 0.03 -3.45
CA VAL A 141 12.27 -0.05 -2.49
C VAL A 141 11.80 -0.58 -1.14
N LEU A 142 10.67 -0.08 -0.63
CA LEU A 142 10.09 -0.51 0.64
C LEU A 142 9.79 -2.01 0.65
N GLN A 143 9.12 -2.51 -0.38
CA GLN A 143 8.75 -3.93 -0.49
C GLN A 143 9.96 -4.84 -0.67
N SER A 144 10.97 -4.39 -1.41
CA SER A 144 12.24 -5.12 -1.54
C SER A 144 12.94 -5.26 -0.18
N LEU A 145 13.04 -4.16 0.59
CA LEU A 145 13.67 -4.17 1.90
C LEU A 145 12.91 -5.07 2.89
N ILE A 146 11.58 -4.93 2.97
CA ILE A 146 10.75 -5.74 3.85
C ILE A 146 10.84 -7.21 3.46
N GLY A 147 10.69 -7.55 2.19
CA GLY A 147 10.75 -8.91 1.69
C GLY A 147 12.08 -9.60 1.98
N VAL A 148 13.21 -8.92 1.74
CA VAL A 148 14.55 -9.43 2.07
C VAL A 148 14.68 -9.66 3.59
N ARG A 149 14.22 -8.70 4.41
CA ARG A 149 14.29 -8.85 5.86
C ARG A 149 13.43 -9.99 6.37
N GLU A 150 12.19 -10.06 5.93
CA GLU A 150 11.26 -11.15 6.30
C GLU A 150 11.79 -12.53 5.90
N TRP A 151 12.49 -12.61 4.75
CA TRP A 151 13.13 -13.85 4.31
C TRP A 151 14.19 -14.34 5.28
N THR A 152 14.91 -13.43 5.95
CA THR A 152 15.98 -13.75 6.90
C THR A 152 15.49 -13.97 8.33
N LEU A 153 14.31 -13.45 8.69
CA LEU A 153 13.76 -13.58 10.03
C LEU A 153 13.21 -15.00 10.28
N ARG A 154 13.59 -15.61 11.40
CA ARG A 154 13.07 -16.91 11.80
C ARG A 154 11.60 -16.80 12.24
N GLY A 155 10.80 -17.77 11.85
CA GLY A 155 9.38 -17.84 12.24
C GLY A 155 8.44 -16.97 11.41
N VAL A 156 8.93 -16.07 10.56
CA VAL A 156 8.09 -15.32 9.63
C VAL A 156 7.57 -16.24 8.52
N PRO A 157 6.26 -16.30 8.27
CA PRO A 157 5.69 -17.12 7.21
C PRO A 157 6.24 -16.74 5.82
N ARG A 158 6.71 -17.72 5.05
CA ARG A 158 7.33 -17.49 3.73
C ARG A 158 6.41 -16.83 2.69
N VAL A 159 5.11 -16.89 2.90
CA VAL A 159 4.14 -16.18 2.05
C VAL A 159 4.30 -14.66 2.12
N LEU A 160 4.77 -14.09 3.24
CA LEU A 160 4.94 -12.64 3.38
C LEU A 160 6.05 -12.08 2.48
N PRO A 161 7.30 -12.58 2.56
CA PRO A 161 8.33 -12.13 1.62
C PRO A 161 7.98 -12.47 0.16
N ALA A 162 7.30 -13.60 -0.10
CA ALA A 162 6.85 -13.92 -1.45
C ALA A 162 5.87 -12.86 -1.99
N LEU A 163 4.89 -12.42 -1.18
CA LEU A 163 3.98 -11.34 -1.55
C LEU A 163 4.72 -10.01 -1.77
N SER A 164 5.71 -9.69 -0.93
CA SER A 164 6.54 -8.48 -1.10
C SER A 164 7.27 -8.49 -2.44
N PHE A 165 7.90 -9.59 -2.83
CA PHE A 165 8.57 -9.73 -4.14
C PHE A 165 7.59 -9.75 -5.31
N THR A 166 6.43 -10.39 -5.16
CA THR A 166 5.35 -10.34 -6.17
C THR A 166 4.92 -8.89 -6.43
N MET A 167 4.74 -8.09 -5.36
CA MET A 167 4.43 -6.68 -5.54
C MET A 167 5.54 -5.94 -6.30
N VAL A 168 6.81 -6.13 -5.93
CA VAL A 168 7.94 -5.51 -6.64
C VAL A 168 7.87 -5.81 -8.12
N ILE A 169 7.64 -7.07 -8.50
CA ILE A 169 7.53 -7.50 -9.90
C ILE A 169 6.35 -6.79 -10.59
N LEU A 170 5.16 -6.81 -9.99
CA LEU A 170 3.97 -6.18 -10.58
C LEU A 170 4.14 -4.67 -10.77
N TYR A 171 4.71 -3.98 -9.79
CA TYR A 171 4.97 -2.55 -9.88
C TYR A 171 6.05 -2.21 -10.92
N CYS A 172 7.12 -3.00 -11.00
CA CYS A 172 8.16 -2.81 -12.03
C CYS A 172 7.61 -3.04 -13.45
N ILE A 173 6.78 -4.09 -13.65
CA ILE A 173 6.13 -4.33 -14.94
C ILE A 173 5.21 -3.16 -15.29
N PHE A 174 4.36 -2.72 -14.37
CA PHE A 174 3.47 -1.59 -14.60
C PHE A 174 4.25 -0.32 -14.98
N MET A 175 5.29 0.04 -14.22
CA MET A 175 6.10 1.22 -14.51
C MET A 175 6.80 1.12 -15.88
N ALA A 176 7.35 -0.05 -16.22
CA ALA A 176 7.98 -0.27 -17.53
C ALA A 176 6.96 -0.11 -18.67
N LEU A 177 5.77 -0.70 -18.52
CA LEU A 177 4.71 -0.57 -19.53
C LEU A 177 4.17 0.84 -19.65
N MET A 178 4.10 1.62 -18.55
CA MET A 178 3.74 3.04 -18.61
C MET A 178 4.76 3.85 -19.41
N VAL A 179 6.06 3.61 -19.23
CA VAL A 179 7.11 4.26 -20.02
C VAL A 179 6.97 3.90 -21.51
N LEU A 180 6.74 2.63 -21.82
CA LEU A 180 6.54 2.18 -23.21
C LEU A 180 5.27 2.77 -23.83
N TYR A 181 4.21 2.93 -23.04
CA TYR A 181 2.99 3.60 -23.46
C TYR A 181 3.21 5.10 -23.77
N GLU A 182 3.91 5.82 -22.90
CA GLU A 182 4.26 7.23 -23.13
C GLU A 182 5.14 7.41 -24.38
N GLN A 183 5.95 6.42 -24.73
CA GLN A 183 6.77 6.40 -25.95
C GLN A 183 5.98 5.95 -27.20
N GLY A 184 4.72 5.59 -27.06
CA GLY A 184 3.88 5.07 -28.16
C GLY A 184 4.23 3.64 -28.61
N ALA A 185 5.05 2.91 -27.85
CA ALA A 185 5.49 1.55 -28.19
C ALA A 185 4.42 0.47 -27.89
N VAL A 186 3.47 0.77 -26.99
CA VAL A 186 2.36 -0.12 -26.65
C VAL A 186 1.05 0.67 -26.59
N SER A 187 -0.07 -0.04 -26.73
CA SER A 187 -1.41 0.58 -26.62
C SER A 187 -1.73 0.99 -25.17
N ARG A 188 -2.66 1.94 -24.99
CA ARG A 188 -3.13 2.37 -23.66
C ARG A 188 -3.66 1.21 -22.82
N THR A 189 -4.26 0.21 -23.42
CA THR A 189 -4.86 -0.94 -22.73
C THR A 189 -3.81 -1.90 -22.15
N THR A 190 -2.57 -1.89 -22.67
CA THR A 190 -1.52 -2.80 -22.23
C THR A 190 -1.14 -2.63 -20.74
N PRO A 191 -0.88 -1.42 -20.21
CA PRO A 191 -0.56 -1.24 -18.80
C PRO A 191 -1.78 -1.29 -17.86
N VAL A 192 -3.01 -1.21 -18.36
CA VAL A 192 -4.23 -1.10 -17.53
C VAL A 192 -4.36 -2.25 -16.53
N VAL A 193 -4.31 -3.48 -16.98
CA VAL A 193 -4.46 -4.64 -16.10
C VAL A 193 -3.35 -4.71 -15.04
N TRP A 194 -2.16 -4.23 -15.37
CA TRP A 194 -1.02 -4.20 -14.45
C TRP A 194 -1.18 -3.13 -13.37
N GLU A 195 -1.83 -1.99 -13.66
CA GLU A 195 -2.20 -1.03 -12.62
C GLU A 195 -3.14 -1.66 -11.59
N TRP A 196 -4.21 -2.32 -12.07
CA TRP A 196 -5.17 -3.01 -11.19
C TRP A 196 -4.47 -4.07 -10.33
N LEU A 197 -3.65 -4.93 -10.95
CA LEU A 197 -2.90 -5.97 -10.23
C LEU A 197 -1.93 -5.36 -9.20
N ALA A 198 -1.20 -4.31 -9.55
CA ALA A 198 -0.28 -3.64 -8.65
C ALA A 198 -1.02 -3.05 -7.43
N ILE A 199 -2.10 -2.31 -7.64
CA ILE A 199 -2.84 -1.67 -6.54
C ILE A 199 -3.55 -2.72 -5.68
N LEU A 200 -4.23 -3.70 -6.26
CA LEU A 200 -4.90 -4.76 -5.51
C LEU A 200 -3.91 -5.63 -4.73
N SER A 201 -2.74 -5.92 -5.30
CA SER A 201 -1.68 -6.66 -4.59
C SER A 201 -1.20 -5.91 -3.35
N SER A 202 -1.18 -4.58 -3.36
CA SER A 202 -0.80 -3.77 -2.19
C SER A 202 -1.79 -3.90 -1.03
N ILE A 203 -3.09 -4.01 -1.34
CA ILE A 203 -4.14 -4.25 -0.34
C ILE A 203 -4.00 -5.66 0.24
N VAL A 204 -3.82 -6.67 -0.62
CA VAL A 204 -3.59 -8.06 -0.21
C VAL A 204 -2.35 -8.17 0.67
N TRP A 205 -1.25 -7.52 0.27
CA TRP A 205 -0.02 -7.50 1.06
C TRP A 205 -0.24 -6.87 2.44
N MET A 206 -0.87 -5.70 2.51
CA MET A 206 -1.15 -5.01 3.77
C MET A 206 -2.00 -5.87 4.71
N LEU A 207 -3.04 -6.52 4.18
CA LEU A 207 -3.89 -7.44 4.95
C LEU A 207 -3.10 -8.66 5.43
N ALA A 208 -2.29 -9.28 4.56
CA ALA A 208 -1.47 -10.43 4.92
C ALA A 208 -0.45 -10.09 6.00
N GLN A 209 0.27 -8.98 5.87
CA GLN A 209 1.20 -8.48 6.89
C GLN A 209 0.48 -8.29 8.24
N SER A 210 -0.65 -7.60 8.21
CA SER A 210 -1.41 -7.28 9.41
C SER A 210 -1.97 -8.51 10.13
N VAL A 211 -2.39 -9.53 9.38
CA VAL A 211 -2.98 -10.74 9.94
C VAL A 211 -1.92 -11.76 10.36
N LEU A 212 -0.92 -12.01 9.50
CA LEU A 212 0.03 -13.09 9.72
C LEU A 212 1.12 -12.73 10.72
N LEU A 213 1.63 -11.49 10.70
CA LEU A 213 2.59 -11.02 11.71
C LEU A 213 1.95 -10.80 13.10
N ALA A 214 0.63 -10.62 13.16
CA ALA A 214 -0.08 -10.48 14.41
C ALA A 214 -0.31 -11.81 15.16
N ARG A 215 0.02 -12.96 14.56
CA ARG A 215 -0.12 -14.27 15.22
C ARG A 215 0.83 -14.36 16.41
N GLY A 216 0.28 -14.71 17.60
CA GLY A 216 1.04 -14.77 18.86
C GLY A 216 2.08 -15.90 18.94
N SER A 217 2.06 -16.85 18.00
CA SER A 217 3.03 -17.95 17.89
C SER A 217 4.41 -17.51 17.39
N LEU A 218 4.53 -16.28 16.86
CA LEU A 218 5.83 -15.71 16.48
C LEU A 218 6.53 -15.21 17.76
N ARG A 219 7.21 -16.13 18.46
CA ARG A 219 7.96 -15.80 19.69
C ARG A 219 9.19 -14.96 19.33
N VAL A 220 9.37 -13.89 20.10
CA VAL A 220 10.67 -13.21 20.22
C VAL A 220 11.63 -14.25 20.80
N GLN A 221 12.68 -14.61 20.06
CA GLN A 221 13.79 -15.35 20.65
C GLN A 221 14.63 -14.37 21.48
N PRO A 222 15.01 -14.75 22.72
CA PRO A 222 15.86 -13.93 23.54
C PRO A 222 17.23 -13.68 22.90
#